data_cdae0b62a1d053d67bb8df9e07d0a209
#
_entry.id   cdae0b62a1d053d67bb8df9e07d0a209
#
_cell.length_a   1.000
_cell.length_b   1.000
_cell.length_c   1.000
_cell.angle_alpha   90.00
_cell.angle_beta   90.00
_cell.angle_gamma   90.00
#
_symmetry.space_group_name_H-M   'P 1'
#
loop_
_entity.id
_entity.type
_entity.pdbx_description
1 polymer ?
#
loop_
_entity_poly.entity_id
_entity_poly.type
_entity_poly.pdbx_seq_one_letter_code
_entity_poly.pdbx_strand_id
1 'polypeptide(L)'
;MKQYDYLIVGSGLFGSTFACMAKRQGKKCLVIDKRPQLGGNLYCENIEGINVHQYGAHIFHTSNKEVWDFVNSIVEFNRYTNSPVANYKGKLYNLPFNMN
;
A
#
# COMPACT_ATOMS: atom_id res chain seq x y z
N MET A 1 2.94 32.68 9.11
CA MET A 1 3.49 31.38 9.56
C MET A 1 2.43 30.31 9.35
N LYS A 2 2.81 29.21 8.67
CA LYS A 2 1.90 28.08 8.49
C LYS A 2 1.82 27.29 9.78
N GLN A 3 0.63 26.95 10.18
CA GLN A 3 0.39 26.10 11.36
C GLN A 3 -0.25 24.80 10.93
N TYR A 4 0.17 23.71 11.55
CA TYR A 4 -0.35 22.39 11.32
C TYR A 4 -0.84 21.78 12.63
N ASP A 5 -1.91 21.00 12.56
CA ASP A 5 -2.42 20.28 13.72
C ASP A 5 -1.60 19.02 14.00
N TYR A 6 -1.09 18.38 12.93
CA TYR A 6 -0.33 17.14 13.03
C TYR A 6 0.89 17.17 12.12
N LEU A 7 2.01 16.69 12.63
CA LEU A 7 3.18 16.33 11.84
C LEU A 7 3.21 14.80 11.72
N ILE A 8 3.12 14.30 10.49
CA ILE A 8 3.10 12.87 10.21
C ILE A 8 4.41 12.50 9.55
N VAL A 9 5.15 11.61 10.19
CA VAL A 9 6.43 11.12 9.69
C VAL A 9 6.19 9.77 9.01
N GLY A 10 6.34 9.75 7.70
CA GLY A 10 6.10 8.59 6.87
C GLY A 10 4.78 8.69 6.08
N SER A 11 4.89 8.50 4.77
CA SER A 11 3.75 8.56 3.84
C SER A 11 3.30 7.16 3.38
N GLY A 12 3.54 6.15 4.20
CA GLY A 12 3.01 4.81 3.97
C GLY A 12 1.51 4.72 4.24
N LEU A 13 0.99 3.51 4.27
CA LEU A 13 -0.45 3.29 4.42
C LEU A 13 -0.99 3.89 5.71
N PHE A 14 -0.29 3.70 6.83
CA PHE A 14 -0.73 4.22 8.12
C PHE A 14 -0.76 5.75 8.15
N GLY A 15 0.36 6.38 7.79
CA GLY A 15 0.46 7.85 7.83
C GLY A 15 -0.50 8.52 6.87
N SER A 16 -0.64 7.98 5.67
CA SER A 16 -1.57 8.52 4.66
C SER A 16 -3.02 8.36 5.07
N THR A 17 -3.38 7.24 5.69
CA THR A 17 -4.74 7.00 6.21
C THR A 17 -5.05 7.98 7.33
N PHE A 18 -4.12 8.16 8.28
CA PHE A 18 -4.29 9.12 9.36
C PHE A 18 -4.50 10.54 8.81
N ALA A 19 -3.67 10.96 7.86
CA ALA A 19 -3.79 12.28 7.24
C ALA A 19 -5.13 12.46 6.53
N CYS A 20 -5.59 11.44 5.82
CA CYS A 20 -6.88 11.46 5.12
C CYS A 20 -8.04 11.63 6.11
N MET A 21 -8.04 10.87 7.19
CA MET A 21 -9.10 10.94 8.20
C MET A 21 -9.07 12.26 8.97
N ALA A 22 -7.88 12.75 9.30
CA ALA A 22 -7.72 14.03 9.97
C ALA A 22 -8.21 15.19 9.10
N LYS A 23 -7.91 15.15 7.80
CA LYS A 23 -8.39 16.16 6.86
C LYS A 23 -9.92 16.18 6.76
N ARG A 24 -10.55 15.02 6.80
CA ARG A 24 -12.02 14.93 6.80
C ARG A 24 -12.64 15.58 8.03
N GLN A 25 -11.87 15.73 9.11
CA GLN A 25 -12.30 16.43 10.33
C GLN A 25 -11.81 17.88 10.38
N GLY A 26 -11.35 18.43 9.27
CA GLY A 26 -10.93 19.82 9.18
C GLY A 26 -9.54 20.10 9.74
N LYS A 27 -8.74 19.09 10.00
CA LYS A 27 -7.40 19.26 10.54
C LYS A 27 -6.37 19.44 9.43
N LYS A 28 -5.31 20.19 9.73
CA LYS A 28 -4.18 20.38 8.83
C LYS A 28 -3.05 19.45 9.20
N CYS A 29 -2.55 18.69 8.22
CA CYS A 29 -1.45 17.77 8.42
C CYS A 29 -0.28 18.14 7.52
N LEU A 30 0.93 18.03 8.08
CA LEU A 30 2.15 18.04 7.29
C LEU A 30 2.71 16.62 7.30
N VAL A 31 2.84 16.03 6.12
CA VAL A 31 3.40 14.69 5.97
C VAL A 31 4.80 14.80 5.40
N ILE A 32 5.77 14.21 6.08
CA ILE A 32 7.16 14.15 5.64
C ILE A 32 7.60 12.72 5.46
N ASP A 33 8.50 12.49 4.51
CA ASP A 33 9.04 11.15 4.25
C ASP A 33 10.49 11.26 3.83
N LYS A 34 11.30 10.29 4.23
CA LYS A 34 12.70 10.23 3.82
C LYS A 34 12.87 9.72 2.39
N ARG A 35 11.87 9.01 1.86
CA ARG A 35 11.89 8.49 0.48
C ARG A 35 11.38 9.54 -0.49
N PRO A 36 11.86 9.52 -1.74
CA PRO A 36 11.43 10.49 -2.74
C PRO A 36 10.01 10.28 -3.27
N GLN A 37 9.39 9.12 -2.99
CA GLN A 37 8.04 8.80 -3.43
C GLN A 37 7.11 8.59 -2.25
N LEU A 38 5.81 8.76 -2.48
CA LEU A 38 4.75 8.46 -1.52
C LEU A 38 4.39 6.98 -1.57
N GLY A 39 3.70 6.51 -0.53
CA GLY A 39 3.13 5.18 -0.49
C GLY A 39 3.88 4.18 0.37
N GLY A 40 5.11 4.50 0.79
CA GLY A 40 5.90 3.61 1.62
C GLY A 40 6.14 2.26 0.94
N ASN A 41 5.94 1.18 1.68
CA ASN A 41 6.16 -0.17 1.15
C ASN A 41 5.10 -0.63 0.15
N LEU A 42 4.00 0.12 -0.01
CA LEU A 42 2.99 -0.17 -1.03
C LEU A 42 3.37 0.37 -2.41
N TYR A 43 4.43 1.15 -2.50
CA TYR A 43 4.79 1.82 -3.74
C TYR A 43 5.08 0.80 -4.84
N CYS A 44 4.42 1.02 -5.98
CA CYS A 44 4.62 0.26 -7.20
C CYS A 44 5.04 1.19 -8.32
N GLU A 45 5.87 0.70 -9.21
CA GLU A 45 6.30 1.44 -10.39
C GLU A 45 5.92 0.64 -11.63
N ASN A 46 5.38 1.32 -12.64
CA ASN A 46 5.10 0.68 -13.90
C ASN A 46 6.36 0.74 -14.76
N ILE A 47 6.95 -0.41 -15.01
CA ILE A 47 8.17 -0.55 -15.82
C ILE A 47 7.81 -1.41 -17.03
N GLU A 48 7.86 -0.81 -18.22
CA GLU A 48 7.57 -1.48 -19.50
C GLU A 48 6.19 -2.18 -19.48
N GLY A 49 5.19 -1.53 -18.88
CA GLY A 49 3.83 -2.05 -18.79
C GLY A 49 3.59 -3.05 -17.65
N ILE A 50 4.60 -3.31 -16.84
CA ILE A 50 4.52 -4.24 -15.70
C ILE A 50 4.47 -3.45 -14.40
N ASN A 51 3.51 -3.78 -13.54
CA ASN A 51 3.44 -3.19 -12.21
C ASN A 51 4.42 -3.90 -11.30
N VAL A 52 5.51 -3.21 -10.95
CA VAL A 52 6.58 -3.77 -10.13
C VAL A 52 6.42 -3.28 -8.69
N HIS A 53 6.23 -4.22 -7.76
CA HIS A 53 6.21 -3.94 -6.33
C HIS A 53 7.64 -3.75 -5.84
N GLN A 54 8.00 -2.51 -5.50
CA GLN A 54 9.38 -2.16 -5.15
C GLN A 54 9.84 -2.73 -3.81
N TYR A 55 8.90 -3.01 -2.90
CA TYR A 55 9.19 -3.44 -1.53
C TYR A 55 8.46 -4.73 -1.16
N GLY A 56 8.21 -5.57 -2.15
CA GLY A 56 7.45 -6.80 -1.99
C GLY A 56 5.99 -6.65 -2.35
N ALA A 57 5.35 -7.76 -2.66
CA ALA A 57 3.95 -7.77 -3.06
C ALA A 57 3.04 -7.45 -1.89
N HIS A 58 2.10 -6.55 -2.11
CA HIS A 58 1.10 -6.17 -1.11
C HIS A 58 -0.27 -6.33 -1.73
N ILE A 59 -1.05 -7.25 -1.18
CA ILE A 59 -2.39 -7.56 -1.68
C ILE A 59 -3.37 -7.26 -0.57
N PHE A 60 -4.37 -6.45 -0.90
CA PHE A 60 -5.38 -6.07 0.07
C PHE A 60 -6.41 -7.18 0.23
N HIS A 61 -6.63 -7.58 1.46
CA HIS A 61 -7.79 -8.40 1.82
C HIS A 61 -8.20 -8.08 3.25
N THR A 62 -9.48 -8.18 3.54
CA THR A 62 -10.00 -7.98 4.89
C THR A 62 -11.36 -8.64 5.04
N SER A 63 -11.66 -9.12 6.24
CA SER A 63 -13.00 -9.55 6.62
C SER A 63 -13.77 -8.45 7.35
N ASN A 64 -13.17 -7.31 7.60
CA ASN A 64 -13.80 -6.18 8.27
C ASN A 64 -14.52 -5.30 7.24
N LYS A 65 -15.85 -5.25 7.35
CA LYS A 65 -16.68 -4.50 6.39
C LYS A 65 -16.39 -3.01 6.41
N GLU A 66 -16.12 -2.44 7.58
CA GLU A 66 -15.82 -1.02 7.71
C GLU A 66 -14.53 -0.65 6.97
N VAL A 67 -13.50 -1.49 7.12
CA VAL A 67 -12.23 -1.31 6.40
C VAL A 67 -12.44 -1.47 4.90
N TRP A 68 -13.19 -2.50 4.49
CA TRP A 68 -13.50 -2.75 3.08
C TRP A 68 -14.20 -1.56 2.44
N ASP A 69 -15.24 -1.05 3.10
CA ASP A 69 -16.02 0.09 2.59
C ASP A 69 -15.15 1.36 2.51
N PHE A 70 -14.31 1.60 3.52
CA PHE A 70 -13.42 2.76 3.53
C PHE A 70 -12.44 2.73 2.36
N VAL A 71 -11.78 1.61 2.15
CA VAL A 71 -10.76 1.51 1.10
C VAL A 71 -11.41 1.55 -0.28
N ASN A 72 -12.56 0.92 -0.46
CA ASN A 72 -13.29 0.96 -1.73
C ASN A 72 -13.90 2.33 -2.04
N SER A 73 -14.04 3.19 -1.04
CA SER A 73 -14.46 4.59 -1.28
C SER A 73 -13.35 5.44 -1.90
N ILE A 74 -12.12 4.97 -1.88
CA ILE A 74 -10.94 5.69 -2.36
C ILE A 74 -10.47 5.12 -3.70
N VAL A 75 -10.37 3.80 -3.82
CA VAL A 75 -9.88 3.14 -5.02
C VAL A 75 -10.76 1.96 -5.39
N GLU A 76 -10.77 1.63 -6.68
CA GLU A 76 -11.39 0.40 -7.17
C GLU A 76 -10.35 -0.69 -7.26
N PHE A 77 -10.66 -1.86 -6.70
CA PHE A 77 -9.75 -3.01 -6.74
C PHE A 77 -10.09 -3.92 -7.91
N ASN A 78 -9.05 -4.49 -8.53
CA ASN A 78 -9.25 -5.55 -9.50
C ASN A 78 -9.36 -6.90 -8.77
N ARG A 79 -9.80 -7.92 -9.48
CA ARG A 79 -9.92 -9.28 -8.94
C ARG A 79 -8.63 -10.06 -9.17
N TYR A 80 -7.54 -9.55 -8.62
CA TYR A 80 -6.24 -10.16 -8.81
C TYR A 80 -6.12 -11.43 -7.98
N THR A 81 -5.71 -12.50 -8.62
CA THR A 81 -5.38 -13.76 -7.93
C THR A 81 -3.89 -13.81 -7.68
N ASN A 82 -3.51 -13.86 -6.40
CA ASN A 82 -2.11 -13.92 -6.01
C ASN A 82 -1.60 -15.36 -6.08
N SER A 83 -0.68 -15.61 -7.00
CA SER A 83 -0.05 -16.92 -7.16
C SER A 83 1.46 -16.75 -7.26
N PRO A 84 2.12 -16.41 -6.14
CA PRO A 84 3.56 -16.17 -6.17
C PRO A 84 4.34 -17.45 -6.44
N VAL A 85 5.46 -17.30 -7.12
CA VAL A 85 6.35 -18.39 -7.47
C VAL A 85 7.75 -18.02 -7.00
N ALA A 86 8.41 -18.96 -6.33
CA ALA A 86 9.80 -18.81 -5.94
C ALA A 86 10.70 -19.45 -7.00
N ASN A 87 11.75 -18.74 -7.39
CA ASN A 87 12.80 -19.28 -8.25
C ASN A 87 14.04 -19.52 -7.40
N TYR A 88 14.41 -20.78 -7.24
CA TYR A 88 15.61 -21.17 -6.52
C TYR A 88 16.50 -22.03 -7.42
N LYS A 89 17.66 -21.51 -7.75
CA LYS A 89 18.65 -22.20 -8.62
C LYS A 89 18.03 -22.68 -9.94
N GLY A 90 17.16 -21.88 -10.55
CA GLY A 90 16.51 -22.19 -11.81
C GLY A 90 15.28 -23.08 -11.71
N LYS A 91 14.93 -23.57 -10.52
CA LYS A 91 13.70 -24.32 -10.29
C LYS A 91 12.61 -23.43 -9.74
N LEU A 92 11.37 -23.62 -10.20
CA LEU A 92 10.21 -22.84 -9.80
C LEU A 92 9.39 -23.63 -8.77
N TYR A 93 8.99 -22.93 -7.72
CA TYR A 93 8.18 -23.49 -6.63
C TYR A 93 6.99 -22.58 -6.36
N ASN A 94 5.85 -23.17 -6.08
CA ASN A 94 4.67 -22.39 -5.66
C ASN A 94 4.83 -21.89 -4.22
N LEU A 95 4.30 -20.69 -3.95
CA LEU A 95 4.27 -20.13 -2.61
C LEU A 95 2.81 -19.91 -2.19
N PRO A 96 2.46 -20.21 -0.91
CA PRO A 96 3.31 -20.92 0.06
C PRO A 96 3.65 -22.32 -0.40
N PHE A 97 4.74 -22.88 0.07
CA PHE A 97 5.16 -24.22 -0.32
C PHE A 97 4.07 -25.24 0.01
N ASN A 98 3.75 -26.09 -0.95
CA ASN A 98 2.77 -27.15 -0.79
C ASN A 98 3.21 -28.37 -1.59
N MET A 99 2.43 -29.45 -1.53
CA MET A 99 2.74 -30.71 -2.19
C MET A 99 2.36 -30.72 -3.68
N ASN A 100 1.85 -29.62 -4.19
CA ASN A 100 1.46 -29.51 -5.60
C ASN A 100 2.57 -28.99 -6.47
#